data_2a7ce0af541c0da28150d02012287195
#
_entry.id   2a7ce0af541c0da28150d02012287195
#
_cell.length_a   1.000
_cell.length_b   1.000
_cell.length_c   1.000
_cell.angle_alpha   90.00
_cell.angle_beta   90.00
_cell.angle_gamma   90.00
#
_symmetry.space_group_name_H-M   'P 1'
#
loop_
_entity.id
_entity.type
_entity.pdbx_description
1 polymer ?
#
loop_
_entity_poly.entity_id
_entity_poly.type
_entity_poly.pdbx_seq_one_letter_code
_entity_poly.pdbx_strand_id
1 'polypeptide(L)'
;MDEAKARIKRAYNAVYSAIKPLASFLYPLRYTGRENIPQGPAIVCANHSNYIDPILVAFSFGRENLIHFMAKKELLSIPILGPILKKCGVFPVDRKNSDIDAVRTAMKCLKTGEKILIFPEGTRKNTDNAVEAKTGAIRIASRMGVPIIPVHIPRRKKIFSRVRVNIGRPYYVEATTHDDYLRMADELMERIKQCGD
;
A
#
# COMPACT_ATOMS: atom_id res chain seq x y z
N MET A 1 -10.33 -7.74 21.27
CA MET A 1 -10.08 -7.17 19.90
C MET A 1 -11.08 -6.06 19.73
N ASP A 2 -10.60 -4.87 19.42
CA ASP A 2 -11.40 -3.65 19.42
C ASP A 2 -12.57 -3.78 18.40
N GLU A 3 -13.78 -3.47 18.83
CA GLU A 3 -15.00 -3.58 18.06
C GLU A 3 -14.93 -2.74 16.75
N ALA A 4 -14.23 -1.61 16.82
CA ALA A 4 -13.95 -0.76 15.67
C ALA A 4 -13.13 -1.50 14.59
N LYS A 5 -12.12 -2.26 14.99
CA LYS A 5 -11.29 -3.07 14.08
C LYS A 5 -12.11 -4.17 13.41
N ALA A 6 -12.95 -4.86 14.18
CA ALA A 6 -13.85 -5.89 13.65
C ALA A 6 -14.84 -5.32 12.63
N ARG A 7 -15.34 -4.10 12.87
CA ARG A 7 -16.25 -3.39 11.94
C ARG A 7 -15.53 -3.04 10.63
N ILE A 8 -14.32 -2.48 10.71
CA ILE A 8 -13.51 -2.16 9.53
C ILE A 8 -13.23 -3.44 8.72
N LYS A 9 -12.79 -4.52 9.37
CA LYS A 9 -12.50 -5.80 8.71
C LYS A 9 -13.73 -6.39 8.02
N ARG A 10 -14.90 -6.31 8.62
CA ARG A 10 -16.18 -6.74 8.00
C ARG A 10 -16.48 -5.92 6.74
N ALA A 11 -16.40 -4.59 6.82
CA ALA A 11 -16.65 -3.72 5.68
C ALA A 11 -15.62 -3.95 4.54
N TYR A 12 -14.34 -4.05 4.88
CA TYR A 12 -13.27 -4.38 3.94
C TYR A 12 -13.55 -5.71 3.21
N ASN A 13 -13.88 -6.77 3.96
CA ASN A 13 -14.15 -8.08 3.38
C ASN A 13 -15.41 -8.09 2.51
N ALA A 14 -16.45 -7.34 2.86
CA ALA A 14 -17.66 -7.20 2.04
C ALA A 14 -17.34 -6.51 0.70
N VAL A 15 -16.63 -5.38 0.74
CA VAL A 15 -16.21 -4.64 -0.46
C VAL A 15 -15.23 -5.46 -1.30
N TYR A 16 -14.25 -6.12 -0.66
CA TYR A 16 -13.31 -7.03 -1.33
C TYR A 16 -14.06 -8.13 -2.11
N SER A 17 -15.03 -8.79 -1.48
CA SER A 17 -15.78 -9.89 -2.11
C SER A 17 -16.71 -9.40 -3.22
N ALA A 18 -17.30 -8.21 -3.07
CA ALA A 18 -18.17 -7.62 -4.08
C ALA A 18 -17.40 -7.17 -5.34
N ILE A 19 -16.20 -6.61 -5.17
CA ILE A 19 -15.41 -6.05 -6.29
C ILE A 19 -14.59 -7.14 -6.97
N LYS A 20 -14.13 -8.17 -6.24
CA LYS A 20 -13.20 -9.18 -6.75
C LYS A 20 -13.63 -9.87 -8.04
N PRO A 21 -14.88 -10.32 -8.24
CA PRO A 21 -15.27 -10.99 -9.48
C PRO A 21 -15.08 -10.10 -10.70
N LEU A 22 -15.58 -8.87 -10.65
CA LEU A 22 -15.47 -7.90 -11.74
C LEU A 22 -14.02 -7.50 -12.00
N ALA A 23 -13.28 -7.17 -10.94
CA ALA A 23 -11.87 -6.77 -11.08
C ALA A 23 -11.00 -7.92 -11.60
N SER A 24 -11.25 -9.16 -11.19
CA SER A 24 -10.54 -10.35 -11.69
C SER A 24 -10.89 -10.69 -13.13
N PHE A 25 -12.09 -10.38 -13.57
CA PHE A 25 -12.50 -10.51 -14.96
C PHE A 25 -11.80 -9.46 -15.85
N LEU A 26 -11.80 -8.19 -15.41
CA LEU A 26 -11.16 -7.10 -16.15
C LEU A 26 -9.62 -7.18 -16.13
N TYR A 27 -9.06 -7.62 -15.01
CA TYR A 27 -7.61 -7.74 -14.79
C TYR A 27 -7.30 -9.11 -14.17
N PRO A 28 -7.18 -10.17 -14.99
CA PRO A 28 -6.83 -11.50 -14.49
C PRO A 28 -5.51 -11.46 -13.70
N LEU A 29 -5.61 -11.56 -12.37
CA LEU A 29 -4.51 -11.35 -11.45
C LEU A 29 -3.68 -12.63 -11.28
N ARG A 30 -2.37 -12.50 -11.42
CA ARG A 30 -1.35 -13.46 -10.99
C ARG A 30 -0.51 -12.79 -9.91
N TYR A 31 -0.14 -13.53 -8.90
CA TYR A 31 0.71 -13.02 -7.82
C TYR A 31 1.71 -14.07 -7.38
N THR A 32 2.87 -13.61 -6.93
CA THR A 32 3.95 -14.43 -6.35
C THR A 32 4.38 -13.84 -5.02
N GLY A 33 5.04 -14.63 -4.18
CA GLY A 33 5.62 -14.14 -2.93
C GLY A 33 4.63 -13.97 -1.78
N ARG A 34 3.46 -14.60 -1.79
CA ARG A 34 2.52 -14.54 -0.65
C ARG A 34 3.12 -15.10 0.64
N GLU A 35 4.03 -16.05 0.52
CA GLU A 35 4.81 -16.62 1.61
C GLU A 35 5.68 -15.60 2.32
N ASN A 36 5.98 -14.48 1.66
CA ASN A 36 6.75 -13.36 2.21
C ASN A 36 5.91 -12.44 3.12
N ILE A 37 4.58 -12.60 3.17
CA ILE A 37 3.72 -11.72 3.98
C ILE A 37 3.87 -12.07 5.46
N PRO A 38 4.48 -11.21 6.29
CA PRO A 38 4.67 -11.51 7.70
C PRO A 38 3.33 -11.49 8.45
N GLN A 39 3.28 -12.22 9.53
CA GLN A 39 2.22 -12.03 10.52
C GLN A 39 2.43 -10.69 11.24
N GLY A 40 1.33 -9.96 11.50
CA GLY A 40 1.39 -8.68 12.21
C GLY A 40 1.62 -7.46 11.32
N PRO A 41 2.12 -6.35 11.92
CA PRO A 41 2.22 -5.07 11.26
C PRO A 41 3.34 -5.04 10.22
N ALA A 42 3.09 -4.36 9.11
CA ALA A 42 4.09 -4.11 8.08
C ALA A 42 3.70 -2.91 7.21
N ILE A 43 4.68 -2.30 6.57
CA ILE A 43 4.44 -1.28 5.54
C ILE A 43 4.61 -1.92 4.18
N VAL A 44 3.51 -2.01 3.44
CA VAL A 44 3.52 -2.47 2.05
C VAL A 44 3.89 -1.28 1.17
N CYS A 45 4.96 -1.38 0.41
CA CYS A 45 5.41 -0.34 -0.50
C CYS A 45 5.35 -0.83 -1.93
N ALA A 46 4.60 -0.14 -2.78
CA ALA A 46 4.42 -0.52 -4.18
C ALA A 46 4.68 0.68 -5.12
N ASN A 47 5.09 0.40 -6.35
CA ASN A 47 5.08 1.40 -7.41
C ASN A 47 3.63 1.74 -7.82
N HIS A 48 3.41 2.95 -8.38
CA HIS A 48 2.06 3.46 -8.61
C HIS A 48 1.90 4.09 -9.99
N SER A 49 0.99 3.54 -10.78
CA SER A 49 0.70 4.04 -12.13
C SER A 49 -0.80 4.18 -12.45
N ASN A 50 -1.67 3.49 -11.71
CA ASN A 50 -3.09 3.44 -12.03
C ASN A 50 -3.97 3.43 -10.76
N TYR A 51 -5.23 3.87 -10.90
CA TYR A 51 -6.21 3.84 -9.81
C TYR A 51 -6.56 2.42 -9.33
N ILE A 52 -6.35 1.40 -10.16
CA ILE A 52 -6.60 0.00 -9.81
C ILE A 52 -5.51 -0.61 -8.91
N ASP A 53 -4.30 0.01 -8.84
CA ASP A 53 -3.16 -0.56 -8.12
C ASP A 53 -3.46 -0.91 -6.65
N PRO A 54 -4.13 -0.06 -5.85
CA PRO A 54 -4.47 -0.42 -4.47
C PRO A 54 -5.34 -1.67 -4.38
N ILE A 55 -6.27 -1.84 -5.33
CA ILE A 55 -7.17 -2.99 -5.40
C ILE A 55 -6.40 -4.26 -5.77
N LEU A 56 -5.47 -4.17 -6.73
CA LEU A 56 -4.62 -5.29 -7.13
C LEU A 56 -3.70 -5.74 -5.98
N VAL A 57 -3.13 -4.79 -5.22
CA VAL A 57 -2.37 -5.12 -4.00
C VAL A 57 -3.26 -5.80 -2.97
N ALA A 58 -4.45 -5.26 -2.68
CA ALA A 58 -5.37 -5.89 -1.74
C ALA A 58 -5.69 -7.34 -2.14
N PHE A 59 -5.95 -7.59 -3.42
CA PHE A 59 -6.25 -8.93 -3.91
C PHE A 59 -5.05 -9.87 -3.89
N SER A 60 -3.84 -9.37 -4.12
CA SER A 60 -2.63 -10.18 -4.04
C SER A 60 -2.29 -10.59 -2.61
N PHE A 61 -2.62 -9.78 -1.61
CA PHE A 61 -2.44 -10.09 -0.20
C PHE A 61 -3.52 -11.01 0.38
N GLY A 62 -4.70 -11.03 -0.23
CA GLY A 62 -5.83 -11.81 0.26
C GLY A 62 -6.65 -11.09 1.33
N ARG A 63 -7.91 -11.52 1.48
CA ARG A 63 -8.89 -10.88 2.37
C ARG A 63 -8.57 -11.03 3.87
N GLU A 64 -7.71 -11.98 4.21
CA GLU A 64 -7.20 -12.22 5.56
C GLU A 64 -6.24 -11.12 6.03
N ASN A 65 -5.54 -10.50 5.10
CA ASN A 65 -4.62 -9.39 5.37
C ASN A 65 -5.34 -8.06 5.17
N LEU A 66 -5.86 -7.48 6.25
CA LEU A 66 -6.39 -6.12 6.19
C LEU A 66 -5.25 -5.13 5.93
N ILE A 67 -5.36 -4.39 4.84
CA ILE A 67 -4.43 -3.32 4.48
C ILE A 67 -5.17 -2.00 4.55
N HIS A 68 -4.65 -1.04 5.30
CA HIS A 68 -5.12 0.32 5.31
C HIS A 68 -4.48 1.12 4.19
N PHE A 69 -5.26 1.94 3.51
CA PHE A 69 -4.79 2.73 2.38
C PHE A 69 -4.77 4.21 2.73
N MET A 70 -3.69 4.88 2.32
CA MET A 70 -3.62 6.34 2.34
C MET A 70 -4.19 6.86 1.02
N ALA A 71 -5.28 7.60 1.07
CA ALA A 71 -5.91 8.17 -0.11
C ALA A 71 -5.90 9.70 -0.09
N LYS A 72 -5.83 10.31 -1.27
CA LYS A 72 -5.94 11.75 -1.43
C LYS A 72 -7.25 12.24 -0.79
N LYS A 73 -7.21 13.32 -0.01
CA LYS A 73 -8.35 13.86 0.77
C LYS A 73 -9.60 14.04 -0.09
N GLU A 74 -9.44 14.51 -1.32
CA GLU A 74 -10.55 14.75 -2.26
C GLU A 74 -11.26 13.45 -2.68
N LEU A 75 -10.56 12.31 -2.68
CA LEU A 75 -11.18 11.02 -2.99
C LEU A 75 -12.20 10.61 -1.91
N LEU A 76 -11.93 10.97 -0.67
CA LEU A 76 -12.81 10.67 0.47
C LEU A 76 -14.00 11.65 0.59
N SER A 77 -14.05 12.69 -0.25
CA SER A 77 -15.16 13.63 -0.34
C SER A 77 -16.14 13.27 -1.46
N ILE A 78 -15.82 12.27 -2.30
CA ILE A 78 -16.73 11.82 -3.36
C ILE A 78 -17.96 11.16 -2.74
N PRO A 79 -19.20 11.60 -3.09
CA PRO A 79 -20.42 10.98 -2.62
C PRO A 79 -20.42 9.46 -2.86
N ILE A 80 -20.99 8.68 -1.95
CA ILE A 80 -21.07 7.21 -1.97
C ILE A 80 -19.69 6.55 -1.81
N LEU A 81 -18.70 6.87 -2.66
CA LEU A 81 -17.38 6.27 -2.64
C LEU A 81 -16.61 6.60 -1.34
N GLY A 82 -16.58 7.88 -0.96
CA GLY A 82 -15.87 8.33 0.25
C GLY A 82 -16.31 7.61 1.53
N PRO A 83 -17.61 7.54 1.84
CA PRO A 83 -18.12 6.78 2.98
C PRO A 83 -17.74 5.28 2.95
N ILE A 84 -17.78 4.64 1.78
CA ILE A 84 -17.38 3.23 1.62
C ILE A 84 -15.90 3.07 1.94
N LEU A 85 -15.03 3.91 1.37
CA LEU A 85 -13.58 3.86 1.59
C LEU A 85 -13.24 4.08 3.07
N LYS A 86 -13.86 5.05 3.73
CA LYS A 86 -13.68 5.30 5.18
C LYS A 86 -14.07 4.08 6.02
N LYS A 87 -15.19 3.42 5.71
CA LYS A 87 -15.63 2.20 6.40
C LYS A 87 -14.64 1.04 6.21
N CYS A 88 -13.91 1.00 5.08
CA CYS A 88 -12.86 0.02 4.80
C CYS A 88 -11.50 0.38 5.43
N GLY A 89 -11.42 1.43 6.25
CA GLY A 89 -10.18 1.84 6.90
C GLY A 89 -9.24 2.66 6.02
N VAL A 90 -9.73 3.20 4.91
CA VAL A 90 -8.98 4.18 4.11
C VAL A 90 -8.97 5.51 4.83
N PHE A 91 -7.81 6.13 4.98
CA PHE A 91 -7.66 7.43 5.64
C PHE A 91 -7.04 8.49 4.72
N PRO A 92 -7.37 9.78 4.94
CA PRO A 92 -6.91 10.87 4.09
C PRO A 92 -5.43 11.12 4.26
N VAL A 93 -4.80 11.62 3.19
CA VAL A 93 -3.46 12.24 3.22
C VAL A 93 -3.46 13.52 2.39
N ASP A 94 -2.93 14.58 2.97
CA ASP A 94 -2.59 15.80 2.23
C ASP A 94 -1.19 15.63 1.62
N ARG A 95 -1.14 15.47 0.30
CA ARG A 95 0.13 15.25 -0.42
C ARG A 95 0.92 16.54 -0.67
N LYS A 96 0.32 17.69 -0.43
CA LYS A 96 0.95 19.01 -0.66
C LYS A 96 1.74 19.47 0.56
N ASN A 97 1.32 19.07 1.75
CA ASN A 97 1.93 19.47 3.02
C ASN A 97 2.37 18.22 3.79
N SER A 98 3.27 18.44 4.77
CA SER A 98 3.61 17.39 5.73
C SER A 98 2.37 17.05 6.57
N ASP A 99 1.71 15.92 6.26
CA ASP A 99 0.47 15.52 6.93
C ASP A 99 0.79 14.68 8.18
N ILE A 100 0.92 15.38 9.30
CA ILE A 100 1.20 14.77 10.61
C ILE A 100 0.06 13.83 11.03
N ASP A 101 -1.19 14.15 10.71
CA ASP A 101 -2.34 13.34 11.10
C ASP A 101 -2.41 12.04 10.30
N ALA A 102 -2.03 12.08 9.01
CA ALA A 102 -1.88 10.86 8.22
C ALA A 102 -0.77 9.96 8.79
N VAL A 103 0.37 10.53 9.18
CA VAL A 103 1.46 9.78 9.82
C VAL A 103 1.02 9.17 11.16
N ARG A 104 0.34 9.95 12.01
CA ARG A 104 -0.21 9.45 13.28
C ARG A 104 -1.20 8.30 13.07
N THR A 105 -2.08 8.42 12.07
CA THR A 105 -3.06 7.38 11.74
C THR A 105 -2.36 6.12 11.24
N ALA A 106 -1.37 6.25 10.36
CA ALA A 106 -0.55 5.13 9.90
C ALA A 106 0.13 4.39 11.06
N MET A 107 0.77 5.14 11.97
CA MET A 107 1.41 4.57 13.15
C MET A 107 0.39 3.88 14.08
N LYS A 108 -0.82 4.43 14.21
CA LYS A 108 -1.90 3.80 15.00
C LYS A 108 -2.30 2.45 14.40
N CYS A 109 -2.49 2.36 13.08
CA CYS A 109 -2.79 1.10 12.39
C CYS A 109 -1.69 0.05 12.62
N LEU A 110 -0.42 0.46 12.51
CA LEU A 110 0.71 -0.43 12.76
C LEU A 110 0.76 -0.92 14.23
N LYS A 111 0.48 -0.04 15.21
CA LYS A 111 0.41 -0.42 16.64
C LYS A 111 -0.71 -1.44 16.92
N THR A 112 -1.78 -1.45 16.15
CA THR A 112 -2.86 -2.44 16.27
C THR A 112 -2.60 -3.74 15.51
N GLY A 113 -1.37 -3.90 14.97
CA GLY A 113 -0.95 -5.13 14.29
C GLY A 113 -1.41 -5.23 12.84
N GLU A 114 -1.79 -4.11 12.23
CA GLU A 114 -2.32 -4.06 10.86
C GLU A 114 -1.27 -3.59 9.86
N LYS A 115 -1.55 -3.80 8.58
CA LYS A 115 -0.68 -3.38 7.48
C LYS A 115 -1.16 -2.07 6.88
N ILE A 116 -0.25 -1.24 6.38
CA ILE A 116 -0.57 -0.04 5.61
C ILE A 116 0.07 -0.11 4.24
N LEU A 117 -0.61 0.43 3.22
CA LEU A 117 -0.05 0.60 1.88
C LEU A 117 0.39 2.05 1.67
N ILE A 118 1.64 2.21 1.26
CA ILE A 118 2.24 3.47 0.86
C ILE A 118 2.80 3.32 -0.55
N PHE A 119 2.56 4.31 -1.40
CA PHE A 119 3.21 4.45 -2.70
C PHE A 119 4.35 5.47 -2.56
N PRO A 120 5.63 5.02 -2.50
CA PRO A 120 6.76 5.91 -2.22
C PRO A 120 6.93 7.04 -3.24
N GLU A 121 6.46 6.82 -4.47
CA GLU A 121 6.48 7.82 -5.55
C GLU A 121 5.60 9.05 -5.25
N GLY A 122 4.70 8.97 -4.28
CA GLY A 122 3.76 10.03 -3.90
C GLY A 122 2.70 10.37 -4.93
N THR A 123 2.93 10.11 -6.20
CA THR A 123 2.00 10.32 -7.32
C THR A 123 2.08 9.15 -8.29
N ARG A 124 1.11 9.05 -9.21
CA ARG A 124 1.12 8.02 -10.26
C ARG A 124 2.11 8.40 -11.35
N LYS A 125 2.96 7.46 -11.73
CA LYS A 125 3.97 7.59 -12.79
C LYS A 125 3.83 6.43 -13.79
N ASN A 126 4.02 6.73 -15.06
CA ASN A 126 3.93 5.76 -16.15
C ASN A 126 5.31 5.36 -16.72
N THR A 127 6.39 5.86 -16.10
CA THR A 127 7.76 5.61 -16.52
C THR A 127 8.57 5.07 -15.35
N ASP A 128 9.56 4.22 -15.65
CA ASP A 128 10.53 3.72 -14.68
C ASP A 128 11.79 4.61 -14.57
N ASN A 129 11.77 5.78 -15.23
CA ASN A 129 12.84 6.77 -15.07
C ASN A 129 12.89 7.24 -13.62
N ALA A 130 14.08 7.58 -13.14
CA ALA A 130 14.36 7.94 -11.76
C ALA A 130 13.24 8.79 -11.13
N VAL A 131 12.51 8.17 -10.24
CA VAL A 131 11.44 8.80 -9.48
C VAL A 131 12.00 9.06 -8.12
N GLU A 132 12.09 10.34 -7.74
CA GLU A 132 12.47 10.72 -6.39
C GLU A 132 11.52 10.07 -5.37
N ALA A 133 12.04 9.15 -4.59
CA ALA A 133 11.28 8.43 -3.58
C ALA A 133 11.07 9.32 -2.35
N LYS A 134 9.83 9.38 -1.86
CA LYS A 134 9.53 10.08 -0.63
C LYS A 134 9.93 9.24 0.58
N THR A 135 10.61 9.86 1.53
CA THR A 135 11.16 9.21 2.74
C THR A 135 10.10 8.77 3.77
N GLY A 136 8.82 9.12 3.56
CA GLY A 136 7.76 8.89 4.56
C GLY A 136 7.60 7.43 5.00
N ALA A 137 7.68 6.48 4.06
CA ALA A 137 7.59 5.05 4.39
C ALA A 137 8.76 4.59 5.26
N ILE A 138 9.99 5.01 4.92
CA ILE A 138 11.21 4.67 5.67
C ILE A 138 11.15 5.26 7.08
N ARG A 139 10.75 6.55 7.22
CA ARG A 139 10.61 7.21 8.52
C ARG A 139 9.61 6.49 9.43
N ILE A 140 8.47 6.07 8.91
CA ILE A 140 7.47 5.35 9.69
C ILE A 140 7.99 3.96 10.05
N ALA A 141 8.59 3.22 9.10
CA ALA A 141 9.12 1.89 9.32
C ALA A 141 10.22 1.87 10.40
N SER A 142 11.23 2.74 10.27
CA SER A 142 12.32 2.87 11.23
C SER A 142 11.79 3.22 12.63
N ARG A 143 10.90 4.23 12.72
CA ARG A 143 10.34 4.66 14.02
C ARG A 143 9.48 3.60 14.69
N MET A 144 8.79 2.77 13.91
CA MET A 144 7.88 1.73 14.42
C MET A 144 8.55 0.37 14.61
N GLY A 145 9.77 0.18 14.10
CA GLY A 145 10.44 -1.12 14.11
C GLY A 145 9.67 -2.20 13.34
N VAL A 146 9.00 -1.83 12.25
CA VAL A 146 8.19 -2.75 11.43
C VAL A 146 8.84 -2.98 10.08
N PRO A 147 8.67 -4.18 9.48
CA PRO A 147 9.24 -4.46 8.18
C PRO A 147 8.54 -3.72 7.05
N ILE A 148 9.28 -3.44 5.99
CA ILE A 148 8.78 -3.00 4.69
C ILE A 148 8.67 -4.20 3.77
N ILE A 149 7.55 -4.30 3.05
CA ILE A 149 7.31 -5.32 2.02
C ILE A 149 7.31 -4.61 0.66
N PRO A 150 8.35 -4.77 -0.16
CA PRO A 150 8.37 -4.21 -1.52
C PRO A 150 7.41 -5.01 -2.41
N VAL A 151 6.63 -4.32 -3.23
CA VAL A 151 5.66 -4.93 -4.14
C VAL A 151 5.78 -4.29 -5.51
N HIS A 152 5.94 -5.11 -6.54
CA HIS A 152 5.95 -4.66 -7.91
C HIS A 152 4.61 -4.91 -8.60
N ILE A 153 4.13 -3.88 -9.31
CA ILE A 153 2.93 -3.93 -10.15
C ILE A 153 3.32 -3.43 -11.55
N PRO A 154 3.00 -4.13 -12.65
CA PRO A 154 3.29 -3.64 -14.00
C PRO A 154 2.72 -2.23 -14.21
N ARG A 155 3.52 -1.30 -14.72
CA ARG A 155 3.04 0.09 -14.94
C ARG A 155 1.97 0.16 -16.02
N ARG A 156 2.16 -0.57 -17.12
CA ARG A 156 1.16 -0.67 -18.20
C ARG A 156 0.23 -1.87 -17.94
N LYS A 157 -1.05 -1.60 -17.77
CA LYS A 157 -2.10 -2.61 -17.56
C LYS A 157 -3.19 -2.41 -18.63
N LYS A 158 -3.42 -3.45 -19.42
CA LYS A 158 -4.53 -3.47 -20.38
C LYS A 158 -5.68 -4.27 -19.77
N ILE A 159 -6.91 -3.82 -20.01
CA ILE A 159 -8.13 -4.56 -19.65
C ILE A 159 -8.08 -5.93 -20.38
N PHE A 160 -8.52 -6.98 -19.70
CA PHE A 160 -8.48 -8.37 -20.11
C PHE A 160 -7.07 -8.98 -20.27
N SER A 161 -6.02 -8.24 -19.88
CA SER A 161 -4.66 -8.77 -19.87
C SER A 161 -4.25 -9.22 -18.48
N ARG A 162 -3.44 -10.28 -18.40
CA ARG A 162 -2.91 -10.77 -17.12
C ARG A 162 -2.03 -9.72 -16.47
N VAL A 163 -2.34 -9.42 -15.20
CA VAL A 163 -1.54 -8.53 -14.36
C VAL A 163 -0.80 -9.38 -13.34
N ARG A 164 0.54 -9.28 -13.31
CA ARG A 164 1.36 -9.98 -12.33
C ARG A 164 1.76 -9.02 -11.22
N VAL A 165 1.40 -9.34 -9.98
CA VAL A 165 1.83 -8.62 -8.78
C VAL A 165 2.85 -9.49 -8.06
N ASN A 166 4.05 -8.97 -7.83
CA ASN A 166 5.13 -9.70 -7.16
C ASN A 166 5.38 -9.09 -5.79
N ILE A 167 5.33 -9.91 -4.75
CA ILE A 167 5.54 -9.53 -3.35
C ILE A 167 6.95 -9.96 -2.97
N GLY A 168 7.83 -8.99 -2.73
CA GLY A 168 9.21 -9.22 -2.34
C GLY A 168 9.36 -9.64 -0.88
N ARG A 169 10.58 -10.00 -0.50
CA ARG A 169 10.90 -10.36 0.89
C ARG A 169 10.83 -9.13 1.79
N PRO A 170 10.22 -9.24 2.98
CA PRO A 170 10.18 -8.16 3.94
C PRO A 170 11.59 -7.88 4.50
N TYR A 171 11.87 -6.63 4.81
CA TYR A 171 13.13 -6.22 5.41
C TYR A 171 12.90 -5.05 6.39
N TYR A 172 13.80 -4.91 7.35
CA TYR A 172 13.80 -3.84 8.33
C TYR A 172 14.72 -2.71 7.88
N VAL A 173 14.42 -1.49 8.31
CA VAL A 173 15.23 -0.30 8.03
C VAL A 173 15.60 0.36 9.35
N GLU A 174 16.87 0.75 9.45
CA GLU A 174 17.41 1.53 10.58
C GLU A 174 18.02 2.79 10.00
N ALA A 175 17.32 3.90 10.08
CA ALA A 175 17.76 5.20 9.60
C ALA A 175 17.79 6.20 10.75
N THR A 176 18.90 6.89 10.92
CA THR A 176 19.12 7.86 11.99
C THR A 176 19.35 9.25 11.44
N THR A 177 19.95 9.38 10.28
CA THR A 177 20.28 10.66 9.64
C THR A 177 19.33 10.96 8.48
N HIS A 178 19.34 12.22 8.04
CA HIS A 178 18.58 12.62 6.85
C HIS A 178 19.03 11.88 5.58
N ASP A 179 20.34 11.71 5.43
CA ASP A 179 20.92 11.03 4.28
C ASP A 179 20.61 9.53 4.27
N ASP A 180 20.52 8.89 5.45
CA ASP A 180 20.04 7.51 5.54
C ASP A 180 18.61 7.38 5.00
N TYR A 181 17.71 8.31 5.37
CA TYR A 181 16.34 8.27 4.88
C TYR A 181 16.25 8.40 3.35
N LEU A 182 17.06 9.25 2.75
CA LEU A 182 17.12 9.43 1.29
C LEU A 182 17.67 8.16 0.62
N ARG A 183 18.84 7.71 1.04
CA ARG A 183 19.48 6.49 0.51
C ARG A 183 18.56 5.27 0.59
N MET A 184 17.92 5.05 1.74
CA MET A 184 17.01 3.93 1.93
C MET A 184 15.70 4.06 1.14
N ALA A 185 15.26 5.30 0.85
CA ALA A 185 14.11 5.51 -0.03
C ALA A 185 14.42 5.12 -1.47
N ASP A 186 15.62 5.46 -1.95
CA ASP A 186 16.08 5.04 -3.28
C ASP A 186 16.29 3.51 -3.35
N GLU A 187 16.89 2.92 -2.32
CA GLU A 187 17.03 1.46 -2.20
C GLU A 187 15.67 0.75 -2.21
N LEU A 188 14.65 1.31 -1.56
CA LEU A 188 13.29 0.76 -1.61
C LEU A 188 12.75 0.75 -3.05
N MET A 189 12.97 1.81 -3.83
CA MET A 189 12.52 1.85 -5.23
C MET A 189 13.22 0.80 -6.08
N GLU A 190 14.53 0.60 -5.87
CA GLU A 190 15.28 -0.47 -6.56
C GLU A 190 14.77 -1.87 -6.17
N ARG A 191 14.49 -2.11 -4.88
CA ARG A 191 13.90 -3.38 -4.42
C ARG A 191 12.52 -3.62 -5.03
N ILE A 192 11.68 -2.58 -5.14
CA ILE A 192 10.38 -2.69 -5.82
C ILE A 192 10.57 -3.07 -7.30
N LYS A 193 11.54 -2.46 -7.98
CA LYS A 193 11.85 -2.75 -9.39
C LYS A 193 12.35 -4.18 -9.56
N GLN A 194 13.31 -4.61 -8.75
CA GLN A 194 13.86 -5.98 -8.76
C GLN A 194 12.81 -7.07 -8.49
N CYS A 195 11.74 -6.76 -7.78
CA CYS A 195 10.60 -7.69 -7.65
C CYS A 195 9.86 -7.90 -8.98
N GLY A 196 10.07 -7.04 -9.97
CA GLY A 196 9.41 -7.10 -11.28
C GLY A 196 10.14 -7.97 -12.32
N ASP A 197 11.42 -8.17 -12.10
CA ASP A 197 12.34 -8.97 -12.94
C ASP A 197 12.15 -10.47 -12.62
#